data_f589218423e87ac666182e6162a35010
#
_entry.id   f589218423e87ac666182e6162a35010
#
_cell.length_a   1.000
_cell.length_b   1.000
_cell.length_c   1.000
_cell.angle_alpha   90.00
_cell.angle_beta   90.00
_cell.angle_gamma   90.00
#
_symmetry.space_group_name_H-M   'P 1'
#
loop_
_entity.id
_entity.type
_entity.pdbx_description
1 polymer ?
#
loop_
_entity_poly.entity_id
_entity_poly.type
_entity_poly.pdbx_seq_one_letter_code
_entity_poly.pdbx_strand_id
1 'polypeptide(L)'
;MADPKSEKSLVLRVARATAKGFFHLPASATLVHAALLGGMPSAVPPPALAPASAGAFDWPVCSEAERLVSVHLEAFLLRNAFARRLAARLRDETGTDFFEWVDHLVVAPEEAKAFLAAGFEREKVEAPRGTTVLWHPRAMMPRVLLPPGGGHGEVPSVLALRTEGLGDFLAAHDLDVPIEGEFGARLRRALVSDENGTRLQAVERLGGRGFLVREPTAKFVRSALAARELWRTRKRDFATDAEGVTHALARLEAVLALVDRDAACDLFFAEERRFWEARNRAARVQKRRQDRLGLGWGNHDHHTFRCSRAHFADLNAFLQRLGFQKRERYYAGAEAGWGAQISEQATAGIVVFADVDLMPEETAIDFSIQRLPAAPRLGTVGLWCGLHGDSFLQAGMHHLEARFDFARLRDQLAAEGIRTMKPFSDFEFLRQAFTEGERWTVRSARVAALRQQGLLTAEQAESFLRDGAIGSHLENLERHGGFKGFNQKSVSAIIAATDPRNIREAQAG
;
A
#
# COMPACT_ATOMS: atom_id res chain seq x y z
N MET A 1 -43.66 2.20 -12.28
CA MET A 1 -43.20 3.47 -12.87
C MET A 1 -43.12 4.47 -11.72
N ALA A 2 -41.95 4.70 -11.17
CA ALA A 2 -41.72 5.65 -10.06
C ALA A 2 -41.17 6.96 -10.65
N ASP A 3 -41.65 8.07 -10.14
CA ASP A 3 -41.42 9.44 -10.64
C ASP A 3 -39.96 9.89 -10.41
N PRO A 4 -39.22 10.31 -11.47
CA PRO A 4 -37.83 10.75 -11.36
C PRO A 4 -37.60 12.08 -10.62
N LYS A 5 -38.64 12.73 -10.12
CA LYS A 5 -38.53 14.03 -9.42
C LYS A 5 -38.17 13.93 -7.95
N SER A 6 -38.25 12.74 -7.33
CA SER A 6 -37.96 12.57 -5.88
C SER A 6 -36.47 12.48 -5.54
N GLU A 7 -35.63 11.96 -6.45
CA GLU A 7 -34.20 11.81 -6.19
C GLU A 7 -33.42 13.14 -6.26
N LYS A 8 -33.81 14.07 -7.15
CA LYS A 8 -33.17 15.39 -7.21
C LYS A 8 -33.40 16.27 -5.98
N SER A 9 -34.49 16.03 -5.26
CA SER A 9 -34.82 16.78 -4.02
C SER A 9 -33.94 16.36 -2.83
N LEU A 10 -33.50 15.12 -2.76
CA LEU A 10 -32.66 14.62 -1.64
C LEU A 10 -31.21 15.09 -1.77
N VAL A 11 -30.64 15.10 -2.97
CA VAL A 11 -29.29 15.57 -3.24
C VAL A 11 -29.13 17.08 -2.98
N LEU A 12 -30.14 17.87 -3.28
CA LEU A 12 -30.14 19.33 -3.03
C LEU A 12 -30.31 19.69 -1.54
N ARG A 13 -30.92 18.84 -0.73
CA ARG A 13 -31.07 19.09 0.73
C ARG A 13 -29.78 18.79 1.49
N VAL A 14 -28.99 17.81 1.08
CA VAL A 14 -27.68 17.49 1.68
C VAL A 14 -26.66 18.60 1.36
N ALA A 15 -26.66 19.13 0.13
CA ALA A 15 -25.76 20.21 -0.27
C ALA A 15 -26.05 21.56 0.43
N ARG A 16 -27.30 21.80 0.89
CA ARG A 16 -27.68 23.04 1.61
C ARG A 16 -27.38 23.01 3.11
N ALA A 17 -27.23 21.84 3.72
CA ALA A 17 -26.88 21.70 5.14
C ALA A 17 -25.38 21.95 5.43
N THR A 18 -24.50 21.78 4.44
CA THR A 18 -23.06 22.02 4.57
C THR A 18 -22.63 23.46 4.30
N ALA A 19 -23.51 24.32 3.78
CA ALA A 19 -23.18 25.70 3.40
C ALA A 19 -23.47 26.77 4.46
N LYS A 20 -23.97 26.39 5.64
CA LYS A 20 -24.31 27.34 6.72
C LYS A 20 -23.55 27.09 8.03
N GLY A 21 -22.25 27.12 7.99
CA GLY A 21 -21.39 26.94 9.16
C GLY A 21 -20.00 27.56 8.99
N PHE A 22 -19.88 28.75 8.43
CA PHE A 22 -18.64 29.52 8.49
C PHE A 22 -18.56 30.24 9.83
N PHE A 23 -17.79 29.66 10.77
CA PHE A 23 -17.29 30.41 11.91
C PHE A 23 -16.02 31.16 11.54
N HIS A 24 -16.03 32.47 11.66
CA HIS A 24 -14.84 33.32 11.65
C HIS A 24 -13.95 32.94 12.84
N LEU A 25 -12.72 32.54 12.58
CA LEU A 25 -11.66 32.43 13.58
C LEU A 25 -10.69 33.61 13.43
N PRO A 26 -10.34 34.29 14.54
CA PRO A 26 -9.37 35.39 14.51
C PRO A 26 -7.94 34.86 14.38
N ALA A 27 -7.09 35.69 13.77
CA ALA A 27 -5.68 35.46 13.53
C ALA A 27 -4.88 35.32 14.83
N SER A 28 -4.60 34.10 15.28
CA SER A 28 -3.51 33.77 16.20
C SER A 28 -3.13 32.28 16.07
N ALA A 29 -2.53 31.98 14.94
CA ALA A 29 -2.18 30.59 14.55
C ALA A 29 -0.95 30.00 15.25
N THR A 30 -0.33 30.69 16.19
CA THR A 30 0.95 30.29 16.79
C THR A 30 0.83 29.48 18.10
N LEU A 31 -0.37 29.36 18.68
CA LEU A 31 -0.57 28.70 19.98
C LEU A 31 -1.32 27.36 19.94
N VAL A 32 -1.81 26.93 18.79
CA VAL A 32 -2.59 25.67 18.68
C VAL A 32 -1.69 24.43 18.58
N HIS A 33 -0.38 24.61 18.28
CA HIS A 33 0.54 23.48 18.10
C HIS A 33 0.93 22.76 19.41
N ALA A 34 0.79 23.40 20.55
CA ALA A 34 1.16 22.80 21.84
C ALA A 34 -0.01 22.13 22.60
N ALA A 35 -1.25 22.46 22.27
CA ALA A 35 -2.41 22.01 23.03
C ALA A 35 -3.04 20.68 22.54
N LEU A 36 -2.70 20.21 21.34
CA LEU A 36 -3.24 18.95 20.79
C LEU A 36 -2.44 17.70 21.18
N LEU A 37 -1.36 17.86 21.95
CA LEU A 37 -0.55 16.74 22.45
C LEU A 37 -0.85 16.34 23.91
N GLY A 38 -1.82 16.99 24.56
CA GLY A 38 -2.18 16.75 25.95
C GLY A 38 -3.42 15.86 26.08
N GLY A 39 -3.23 14.62 26.51
CA GLY A 39 -4.28 13.79 27.07
C GLY A 39 -4.62 12.49 26.36
N MET A 40 -3.65 11.59 26.22
CA MET A 40 -3.92 10.17 26.01
C MET A 40 -3.57 9.39 27.28
N PRO A 41 -4.35 8.36 27.70
CA PRO A 41 -3.92 7.47 28.77
C PRO A 41 -2.65 6.76 28.35
N SER A 42 -1.69 6.69 29.25
CA SER A 42 -0.38 6.07 29.13
C SER A 42 -0.46 4.65 28.56
N ALA A 43 -0.30 4.52 27.26
CA ALA A 43 0.13 3.27 26.67
C ALA A 43 1.62 3.12 27.00
N VAL A 44 2.03 1.97 27.52
CA VAL A 44 3.43 1.61 27.71
C VAL A 44 4.17 1.93 26.40
N PRO A 45 5.19 2.79 26.43
CA PRO A 45 5.93 3.10 25.22
C PRO A 45 6.53 1.80 24.65
N PRO A 46 6.42 1.56 23.34
CA PRO A 46 7.12 0.46 22.72
C PRO A 46 8.62 0.62 23.02
N PRO A 47 9.39 -0.49 23.13
CA PRO A 47 10.82 -0.42 23.38
C PRO A 47 11.46 0.53 22.35
N ALA A 48 12.32 1.41 22.85
CA ALA A 48 13.04 2.36 22.01
C ALA A 48 13.74 1.59 20.89
N LEU A 49 13.34 1.84 19.64
CA LEU A 49 14.03 1.29 18.49
C LEU A 49 15.47 1.79 18.53
N ALA A 50 16.41 0.87 18.37
CA ALA A 50 17.82 1.20 18.26
C ALA A 50 18.04 2.30 17.18
N PRO A 51 19.04 3.18 17.34
CA PRO A 51 19.38 4.16 16.31
C PRO A 51 19.56 3.41 14.99
N ALA A 52 19.17 4.04 13.89
CA ALA A 52 19.38 3.50 12.54
C ALA A 52 20.89 3.30 12.37
N SER A 53 21.39 2.12 12.72
CA SER A 53 22.73 1.74 12.31
C SER A 53 22.68 1.56 10.81
N ALA A 54 23.72 1.98 10.10
CA ALA A 54 23.96 1.65 8.69
C ALA A 54 24.27 0.13 8.55
N GLY A 55 23.61 -0.72 9.33
CA GLY A 55 23.74 -2.17 9.35
C GLY A 55 22.49 -2.80 8.74
N ALA A 56 22.72 -3.77 7.88
CA ALA A 56 21.67 -4.54 7.24
C ALA A 56 20.66 -5.08 8.25
N PHE A 57 19.36 -4.85 8.04
CA PHE A 57 18.31 -5.55 8.77
C PHE A 57 18.38 -7.03 8.42
N ASP A 58 18.50 -7.86 9.44
CA ASP A 58 18.62 -9.31 9.28
C ASP A 58 17.20 -9.94 9.22
N TRP A 59 16.49 -9.67 8.14
CA TRP A 59 15.27 -10.39 7.83
C TRP A 59 15.63 -11.77 7.27
N PRO A 60 15.16 -12.87 7.87
CA PRO A 60 15.48 -14.21 7.38
C PRO A 60 14.70 -14.55 6.12
N VAL A 61 15.29 -15.41 5.31
CA VAL A 61 14.57 -16.18 4.31
C VAL A 61 13.97 -17.40 5.02
N CYS A 62 12.64 -17.53 5.02
CA CYS A 62 11.91 -18.57 5.73
C CYS A 62 11.39 -19.64 4.74
N SER A 63 12.31 -20.27 4.02
CA SER A 63 12.00 -21.22 2.95
C SER A 63 11.14 -22.39 3.39
N GLU A 64 11.32 -22.87 4.63
CA GLU A 64 10.51 -23.97 5.16
C GLU A 64 9.05 -23.56 5.39
N ALA A 65 8.80 -22.33 5.83
CA ALA A 65 7.45 -21.80 5.97
C ALA A 65 6.74 -21.69 4.61
N GLU A 66 7.45 -21.17 3.60
CA GLU A 66 6.91 -21.08 2.23
C GLU A 66 6.66 -22.45 1.63
N ARG A 67 7.63 -23.37 1.78
CA ARG A 67 7.48 -24.74 1.30
C ARG A 67 6.25 -25.43 1.89
N LEU A 68 6.01 -25.25 3.20
CA LEU A 68 4.85 -25.84 3.85
C LEU A 68 3.54 -25.27 3.30
N VAL A 69 3.44 -23.95 3.13
CA VAL A 69 2.28 -23.31 2.50
C VAL A 69 2.10 -23.80 1.05
N SER A 70 3.18 -23.88 0.29
CA SER A 70 3.16 -24.31 -1.12
C SER A 70 2.69 -25.75 -1.28
N VAL A 71 3.06 -26.68 -0.39
CA VAL A 71 2.57 -28.07 -0.38
C VAL A 71 1.05 -28.12 -0.21
N HIS A 72 0.49 -27.31 0.72
CA HIS A 72 -0.95 -27.24 0.88
C HIS A 72 -1.65 -26.64 -0.34
N LEU A 73 -1.03 -25.60 -0.94
CA LEU A 73 -1.55 -24.96 -2.14
C LEU A 73 -1.56 -25.93 -3.33
N GLU A 74 -0.47 -26.63 -3.58
CA GLU A 74 -0.37 -27.63 -4.66
C GLU A 74 -1.38 -28.75 -4.50
N ALA A 75 -1.49 -29.31 -3.27
CA ALA A 75 -2.47 -30.35 -2.96
C ALA A 75 -3.92 -29.86 -3.15
N PHE A 76 -4.19 -28.57 -2.88
CA PHE A 76 -5.46 -27.94 -3.15
C PHE A 76 -5.74 -27.83 -4.65
N LEU A 77 -4.78 -27.30 -5.42
CA LEU A 77 -4.91 -27.10 -6.87
C LEU A 77 -5.11 -28.43 -7.61
N LEU A 78 -4.53 -29.52 -7.14
CA LEU A 78 -4.76 -30.85 -7.73
C LEU A 78 -6.21 -31.30 -7.61
N ARG A 79 -6.90 -30.94 -6.52
CA ARG A 79 -8.26 -31.38 -6.21
C ARG A 79 -9.35 -30.42 -6.64
N ASN A 80 -9.03 -29.11 -6.76
CA ASN A 80 -10.00 -28.07 -7.12
C ASN A 80 -9.80 -27.61 -8.56
N ALA A 81 -10.73 -27.97 -9.44
CA ALA A 81 -10.63 -27.69 -10.86
C ALA A 81 -10.77 -26.19 -11.17
N PHE A 82 -11.64 -25.48 -10.44
CA PHE A 82 -11.77 -24.03 -10.61
C PHE A 82 -10.47 -23.31 -10.23
N ALA A 83 -9.92 -23.59 -9.06
CA ALA A 83 -8.66 -22.97 -8.60
C ALA A 83 -7.50 -23.25 -9.57
N ARG A 84 -7.40 -24.48 -10.10
CA ARG A 84 -6.37 -24.83 -11.08
C ARG A 84 -6.50 -24.03 -12.38
N ARG A 85 -7.72 -23.84 -12.91
CA ARG A 85 -7.95 -23.00 -14.09
C ARG A 85 -7.61 -21.54 -13.80
N LEU A 86 -8.01 -21.03 -12.63
CA LEU A 86 -7.68 -19.66 -12.21
C LEU A 86 -6.17 -19.49 -12.08
N ALA A 87 -5.44 -20.44 -11.48
CA ALA A 87 -3.98 -20.38 -11.36
C ALA A 87 -3.29 -20.31 -12.73
N ALA A 88 -3.77 -21.05 -13.73
CA ALA A 88 -3.26 -20.94 -15.10
C ALA A 88 -3.52 -19.53 -15.67
N ARG A 89 -4.74 -19.01 -15.53
CA ARG A 89 -5.10 -17.66 -16.02
C ARG A 89 -4.31 -16.55 -15.32
N LEU A 90 -4.05 -16.69 -14.02
CA LEU A 90 -3.22 -15.73 -13.27
C LEU A 90 -1.83 -15.61 -13.91
N ARG A 91 -1.17 -16.74 -14.15
CA ARG A 91 0.13 -16.76 -14.81
C ARG A 91 0.10 -16.17 -16.23
N ASP A 92 -0.86 -16.60 -17.02
CA ASP A 92 -0.91 -16.28 -18.44
C ASP A 92 -1.41 -14.86 -18.70
N GLU A 93 -2.37 -14.37 -17.89
CA GLU A 93 -3.03 -13.08 -18.12
C GLU A 93 -2.48 -11.95 -17.25
N THR A 94 -1.86 -12.23 -16.09
CA THR A 94 -1.47 -11.20 -15.13
C THR A 94 0.00 -11.24 -14.71
N GLY A 95 0.73 -12.31 -15.03
CA GLY A 95 2.12 -12.50 -14.60
C GLY A 95 2.25 -12.69 -13.08
N THR A 96 1.24 -13.31 -12.45
CA THR A 96 1.26 -13.64 -11.02
C THR A 96 1.07 -15.13 -10.81
N ASP A 97 1.57 -15.65 -9.70
CA ASP A 97 1.23 -16.98 -9.24
C ASP A 97 0.05 -16.96 -8.25
N PHE A 98 -0.53 -18.11 -8.00
CA PHE A 98 -1.68 -18.22 -7.12
C PHE A 98 -1.34 -17.81 -5.68
N PHE A 99 -0.09 -18.06 -5.25
CA PHE A 99 0.42 -17.75 -3.92
C PHE A 99 0.30 -16.25 -3.57
N GLU A 100 0.53 -15.34 -4.53
CA GLU A 100 0.47 -13.89 -4.30
C GLU A 100 -0.91 -13.38 -3.88
N TRP A 101 -1.95 -14.18 -4.11
CA TRP A 101 -3.33 -13.82 -3.83
C TRP A 101 -3.91 -14.48 -2.58
N VAL A 102 -3.16 -15.42 -1.95
CA VAL A 102 -3.68 -16.14 -0.78
C VAL A 102 -3.77 -15.22 0.43
N ASP A 103 -4.99 -15.03 0.93
CA ASP A 103 -5.27 -14.30 2.17
C ASP A 103 -5.06 -15.21 3.40
N HIS A 104 -5.63 -16.40 3.37
CA HIS A 104 -5.47 -17.41 4.42
C HIS A 104 -5.79 -18.81 3.93
N LEU A 105 -5.34 -19.80 4.74
CA LEU A 105 -5.63 -21.21 4.57
C LEU A 105 -6.42 -21.71 5.77
N VAL A 106 -7.31 -22.66 5.56
CA VAL A 106 -7.87 -23.48 6.64
C VAL A 106 -7.39 -24.91 6.43
N VAL A 107 -6.69 -25.46 7.40
CA VAL A 107 -6.11 -26.81 7.34
C VAL A 107 -6.51 -27.62 8.58
N ALA A 108 -6.27 -28.91 8.55
CA ALA A 108 -6.59 -29.79 9.66
C ALA A 108 -5.81 -29.41 10.95
N PRO A 109 -6.41 -29.52 12.14
CA PRO A 109 -5.74 -29.12 13.40
C PRO A 109 -4.42 -29.85 13.66
N GLU A 110 -4.28 -31.06 13.13
CA GLU A 110 -3.08 -31.91 13.25
C GLU A 110 -1.86 -31.31 12.62
N GLU A 111 -2.05 -30.41 11.62
CA GLU A 111 -0.98 -29.67 10.93
C GLU A 111 -0.33 -28.60 11.81
N ALA A 112 -0.94 -28.24 12.94
CA ALA A 112 -0.46 -27.22 13.86
C ALA A 112 1.03 -27.38 14.19
N LYS A 113 1.49 -28.63 14.44
CA LYS A 113 2.88 -28.91 14.81
C LYS A 113 3.86 -28.54 13.70
N ALA A 114 3.51 -28.82 12.44
CA ALA A 114 4.36 -28.51 11.29
C ALA A 114 4.49 -27.00 11.11
N PHE A 115 3.38 -26.25 11.16
CA PHE A 115 3.42 -24.78 11.05
C PHE A 115 4.18 -24.13 12.20
N LEU A 116 3.97 -24.56 13.44
CA LEU A 116 4.72 -24.04 14.59
C LEU A 116 6.24 -24.33 14.46
N ALA A 117 6.61 -25.51 13.98
CA ALA A 117 8.01 -25.86 13.73
C ALA A 117 8.64 -25.02 12.59
N ALA A 118 7.82 -24.62 11.61
CA ALA A 118 8.24 -23.72 10.53
C ALA A 118 8.27 -22.22 10.94
N GLY A 119 8.08 -21.89 12.22
CA GLY A 119 8.20 -20.54 12.76
C GLY A 119 6.91 -19.73 12.81
N PHE A 120 5.76 -20.35 12.53
CA PHE A 120 4.48 -19.70 12.77
C PHE A 120 4.19 -19.62 14.28
N GLU A 121 3.47 -18.58 14.69
CA GLU A 121 3.05 -18.32 16.05
C GLU A 121 1.53 -18.14 16.13
N ARG A 122 0.96 -18.30 17.33
CA ARG A 122 -0.46 -18.05 17.55
C ARG A 122 -0.76 -16.57 17.55
N GLU A 123 -1.68 -16.16 16.68
CA GLU A 123 -2.17 -14.77 16.64
C GLU A 123 -3.47 -14.63 17.43
N LYS A 124 -3.55 -13.60 18.27
CA LYS A 124 -4.82 -13.20 18.91
C LYS A 124 -5.59 -12.28 17.97
N VAL A 125 -6.51 -12.84 17.24
CA VAL A 125 -7.38 -12.13 16.29
C VAL A 125 -8.77 -12.73 16.35
N GLU A 126 -9.77 -11.94 15.94
CA GLU A 126 -11.16 -12.39 15.90
C GLU A 126 -11.32 -13.51 14.87
N ALA A 127 -11.76 -14.67 15.32
CA ALA A 127 -11.93 -15.89 14.52
C ALA A 127 -13.15 -16.71 14.99
N PRO A 128 -13.65 -17.66 14.21
CA PRO A 128 -14.70 -18.59 14.64
C PRO A 128 -14.32 -19.29 15.96
N ARG A 129 -15.34 -19.56 16.78
CA ARG A 129 -15.12 -20.12 18.12
C ARG A 129 -14.30 -21.42 18.05
N GLY A 130 -13.24 -21.50 18.86
CA GLY A 130 -12.35 -22.65 18.92
C GLY A 130 -11.29 -22.71 17.83
N THR A 131 -11.31 -21.79 16.85
CA THR A 131 -10.29 -21.73 15.79
C THR A 131 -9.01 -21.10 16.34
N THR A 132 -7.88 -21.78 16.15
CA THR A 132 -6.55 -21.21 16.35
C THR A 132 -6.09 -20.55 15.06
N VAL A 133 -5.61 -19.31 15.15
CA VAL A 133 -5.02 -18.61 14.00
C VAL A 133 -3.52 -18.58 14.19
N LEU A 134 -2.79 -18.96 13.15
CA LEU A 134 -1.34 -18.90 13.09
C LEU A 134 -0.91 -17.84 12.08
N TRP A 135 0.17 -17.12 12.40
CA TRP A 135 0.82 -16.15 11.54
C TRP A 135 2.34 -16.28 11.66
N HIS A 136 3.07 -15.83 10.67
CA HIS A 136 4.53 -15.85 10.73
C HIS A 136 5.08 -14.46 11.05
N PRO A 137 5.73 -14.22 12.22
CA PRO A 137 6.14 -12.86 12.62
C PRO A 137 7.30 -12.30 11.78
N ARG A 138 8.16 -13.17 11.26
CA ARG A 138 9.37 -12.82 10.53
C ARG A 138 9.27 -13.01 9.02
N ALA A 139 8.14 -13.47 8.48
CA ALA A 139 7.95 -13.70 7.07
C ALA A 139 6.59 -13.18 6.58
N MET A 140 6.51 -12.87 5.30
CA MET A 140 5.27 -12.50 4.61
C MET A 140 4.55 -13.77 4.14
N MET A 141 3.80 -14.38 5.05
CA MET A 141 3.03 -15.60 4.80
C MET A 141 1.53 -15.36 4.98
N PRO A 142 0.67 -16.09 4.26
CA PRO A 142 -0.76 -16.11 4.56
C PRO A 142 -0.99 -16.66 5.98
N ARG A 143 -2.09 -16.26 6.60
CA ARG A 143 -2.48 -16.83 7.89
C ARG A 143 -3.02 -18.23 7.72
N VAL A 144 -2.83 -19.04 8.75
CA VAL A 144 -3.30 -20.42 8.77
C VAL A 144 -4.32 -20.57 9.90
N LEU A 145 -5.52 -21.03 9.56
CA LEU A 145 -6.60 -21.25 10.47
C LEU A 145 -6.74 -22.75 10.74
N LEU A 146 -6.76 -23.10 12.02
CA LEU A 146 -6.93 -24.45 12.52
C LEU A 146 -8.28 -24.51 13.27
N PRO A 147 -9.34 -25.05 12.67
CA PRO A 147 -10.62 -25.20 13.34
C PRO A 147 -10.50 -26.17 14.52
N PRO A 148 -11.46 -26.15 15.47
CA PRO A 148 -11.42 -27.09 16.60
C PRO A 148 -11.49 -28.54 16.10
N GLY A 149 -10.60 -29.39 16.62
CA GLY A 149 -10.67 -30.86 16.40
C GLY A 149 -11.88 -31.48 17.12
N GLY A 150 -12.34 -32.65 16.65
CA GLY A 150 -13.36 -33.45 17.34
C GLY A 150 -14.71 -33.56 16.65
N GLY A 151 -14.88 -33.07 15.45
CA GLY A 151 -16.05 -33.38 14.61
C GLY A 151 -15.90 -34.73 13.91
N HIS A 152 -17.02 -35.46 13.74
CA HIS A 152 -17.04 -36.72 12.99
C HIS A 152 -16.98 -36.52 11.46
N GLY A 153 -16.14 -35.63 10.95
CA GLY A 153 -15.99 -35.38 9.53
C GLY A 153 -14.60 -34.85 9.19
N GLU A 154 -14.15 -35.13 7.98
CA GLU A 154 -12.94 -34.59 7.42
C GLU A 154 -13.07 -33.07 7.31
N VAL A 155 -12.12 -32.33 7.87
CA VAL A 155 -12.07 -30.87 7.74
C VAL A 155 -11.74 -30.52 6.28
N PRO A 156 -12.64 -29.84 5.55
CA PRO A 156 -12.31 -29.46 4.18
C PRO A 156 -11.12 -28.48 4.17
N SER A 157 -10.22 -28.71 3.24
CA SER A 157 -9.14 -27.73 2.98
C SER A 157 -9.75 -26.47 2.36
N VAL A 158 -9.51 -25.30 2.95
CA VAL A 158 -10.00 -24.03 2.42
C VAL A 158 -8.84 -23.15 2.02
N LEU A 159 -8.92 -22.55 0.82
CA LEU A 159 -8.09 -21.42 0.41
C LEU A 159 -8.96 -20.20 0.21
N ALA A 160 -8.53 -19.07 0.72
CA ALA A 160 -9.16 -17.78 0.51
C ALA A 160 -8.25 -16.86 -0.31
N LEU A 161 -8.76 -16.34 -1.42
CA LEU A 161 -8.07 -15.39 -2.28
C LEU A 161 -8.46 -13.96 -1.90
N ARG A 162 -7.50 -13.09 -1.75
CA ARG A 162 -7.72 -11.66 -1.54
C ARG A 162 -8.04 -10.98 -2.86
N THR A 163 -9.19 -10.29 -2.91
CA THR A 163 -9.60 -9.42 -4.01
C THR A 163 -9.72 -7.98 -3.52
N GLU A 164 -9.59 -7.01 -4.41
CA GLU A 164 -9.87 -5.61 -4.09
C GLU A 164 -11.38 -5.36 -3.99
N GLY A 165 -12.18 -5.99 -4.88
CA GLY A 165 -13.63 -5.95 -4.88
C GLY A 165 -14.23 -7.34 -5.08
N LEU A 166 -14.97 -7.85 -4.10
CA LEU A 166 -15.54 -9.19 -4.19
C LEU A 166 -16.60 -9.31 -5.28
N GLY A 167 -17.43 -8.28 -5.45
CA GLY A 167 -18.43 -8.23 -6.53
C GLY A 167 -17.80 -8.27 -7.92
N ASP A 168 -16.67 -7.57 -8.12
CA ASP A 168 -15.92 -7.56 -9.37
C ASP A 168 -15.36 -8.95 -9.70
N PHE A 169 -14.87 -9.66 -8.68
CA PHE A 169 -14.38 -11.03 -8.83
C PHE A 169 -15.51 -11.99 -9.27
N LEU A 170 -16.64 -11.94 -8.58
CA LEU A 170 -17.77 -12.79 -8.92
C LEU A 170 -18.29 -12.51 -10.34
N ALA A 171 -18.41 -11.23 -10.71
CA ALA A 171 -18.84 -10.82 -12.05
C ALA A 171 -17.84 -11.26 -13.14
N ALA A 172 -16.53 -11.12 -12.90
CA ALA A 172 -15.49 -11.54 -13.86
C ALA A 172 -15.45 -13.04 -14.14
N HIS A 173 -16.01 -13.85 -13.22
CA HIS A 173 -16.07 -15.30 -13.34
C HIS A 173 -17.49 -15.86 -13.57
N ASP A 174 -18.46 -14.97 -13.79
CA ASP A 174 -19.88 -15.33 -14.02
C ASP A 174 -20.45 -16.23 -12.89
N LEU A 175 -20.19 -15.82 -11.64
CA LEU A 175 -20.57 -16.56 -10.44
C LEU A 175 -21.76 -15.89 -9.74
N ASP A 176 -22.89 -16.59 -9.72
CA ASP A 176 -24.07 -16.21 -8.94
C ASP A 176 -24.09 -16.98 -7.59
N VAL A 177 -23.26 -16.54 -6.68
CA VAL A 177 -23.13 -17.13 -5.34
C VAL A 177 -23.34 -16.04 -4.26
N PRO A 178 -23.91 -16.42 -3.09
CA PRO A 178 -24.13 -15.45 -2.02
C PRO A 178 -22.83 -14.89 -1.47
N ILE A 179 -22.84 -13.58 -1.22
CA ILE A 179 -21.79 -12.89 -0.49
C ILE A 179 -22.18 -12.87 0.99
N GLU A 180 -21.32 -13.41 1.85
CA GLU A 180 -21.42 -13.19 3.29
C GLU A 180 -20.80 -11.83 3.64
N GLY A 181 -21.53 -11.01 4.36
CA GLY A 181 -21.16 -9.65 4.75
C GLY A 181 -21.66 -8.58 3.78
N GLU A 182 -22.42 -7.62 4.33
CA GLU A 182 -22.90 -6.44 3.59
C GLU A 182 -21.74 -5.52 3.19
N PHE A 183 -22.00 -4.63 2.24
CA PHE A 183 -21.04 -3.59 1.86
C PHE A 183 -20.56 -2.80 3.10
N GLY A 184 -19.25 -2.69 3.25
CA GLY A 184 -18.62 -2.04 4.40
C GLY A 184 -18.31 -2.98 5.58
N ALA A 185 -18.63 -4.28 5.50
CA ALA A 185 -18.14 -5.27 6.47
C ALA A 185 -16.60 -5.35 6.44
N ARG A 186 -15.98 -5.59 7.61
CA ARG A 186 -14.51 -5.72 7.72
C ARG A 186 -13.94 -6.91 6.95
N LEU A 187 -14.74 -7.94 6.81
CA LEU A 187 -14.51 -9.10 5.99
C LEU A 187 -15.78 -9.41 5.24
N ARG A 188 -15.69 -9.52 3.94
CA ARG A 188 -16.71 -10.08 3.05
C ARG A 188 -16.12 -11.30 2.39
N ARG A 189 -16.92 -12.33 2.18
CA ARG A 189 -16.45 -13.54 1.50
C ARG A 189 -17.55 -14.20 0.68
N ALA A 190 -17.14 -14.95 -0.32
CA ALA A 190 -18.03 -15.82 -1.10
C ALA A 190 -17.36 -17.17 -1.29
N LEU A 191 -18.15 -18.24 -1.24
CA LEU A 191 -17.70 -19.59 -1.61
C LEU A 191 -17.74 -19.72 -3.12
N VAL A 192 -16.57 -19.78 -3.75
CA VAL A 192 -16.40 -19.78 -5.21
C VAL A 192 -16.51 -21.18 -5.79
N SER A 193 -15.94 -22.18 -5.13
CA SER A 193 -16.08 -23.60 -5.49
C SER A 193 -15.99 -24.51 -4.27
N ASP A 194 -16.69 -25.63 -4.31
CA ASP A 194 -16.66 -26.71 -3.32
C ASP A 194 -16.53 -28.03 -4.10
N GLU A 195 -15.31 -28.56 -4.15
CA GLU A 195 -14.95 -29.68 -4.99
C GLU A 195 -13.97 -30.62 -4.26
N ASN A 196 -14.26 -31.94 -4.27
CA ASN A 196 -13.32 -32.97 -3.80
C ASN A 196 -12.71 -32.69 -2.39
N GLY A 197 -13.54 -32.23 -1.43
CA GLY A 197 -13.08 -31.87 -0.09
C GLY A 197 -12.24 -30.59 -0.02
N THR A 198 -12.28 -29.74 -1.04
CA THR A 198 -11.62 -28.42 -1.08
C THR A 198 -12.62 -27.31 -1.33
N ARG A 199 -12.46 -26.19 -0.64
CA ARG A 199 -13.29 -24.98 -0.76
C ARG A 199 -12.47 -23.77 -1.13
N LEU A 200 -12.73 -23.21 -2.28
CA LEU A 200 -12.14 -21.91 -2.65
C LEU A 200 -13.09 -20.80 -2.23
N GLN A 201 -12.55 -19.83 -1.51
CA GLN A 201 -13.24 -18.59 -1.16
C GLN A 201 -12.56 -17.40 -1.83
N ALA A 202 -13.33 -16.37 -2.19
CA ALA A 202 -12.82 -15.04 -2.47
C ALA A 202 -13.17 -14.15 -1.28
N VAL A 203 -12.25 -13.24 -0.90
CA VAL A 203 -12.42 -12.34 0.25
C VAL A 203 -12.06 -10.91 -0.11
N GLU A 204 -12.86 -9.99 0.45
CA GLU A 204 -12.62 -8.54 0.43
C GLU A 204 -12.46 -8.06 1.88
N ARG A 205 -11.49 -7.19 2.14
CA ARG A 205 -11.23 -6.64 3.47
C ARG A 205 -11.32 -5.12 3.48
N LEU A 206 -11.84 -4.56 4.57
CA LEU A 206 -11.89 -3.14 4.83
C LEU A 206 -11.27 -2.83 6.19
N GLY A 207 -9.96 -2.56 6.23
CA GLY A 207 -9.25 -2.22 7.47
C GLY A 207 -9.45 -3.26 8.58
N GLY A 208 -9.40 -4.54 8.23
CA GLY A 208 -9.61 -5.63 9.17
C GLY A 208 -8.79 -6.87 8.86
N ARG A 209 -8.33 -7.57 9.90
CA ARG A 209 -7.57 -8.83 9.77
C ARG A 209 -8.26 -10.03 10.43
N GLY A 210 -9.46 -9.80 10.99
CA GLY A 210 -10.27 -10.87 11.58
C GLY A 210 -10.85 -11.83 10.55
N PHE A 211 -11.40 -12.94 11.04
CA PHE A 211 -11.96 -14.02 10.21
C PHE A 211 -13.45 -14.28 10.50
N LEU A 212 -14.08 -13.39 11.26
CA LEU A 212 -15.54 -13.39 11.42
C LEU A 212 -16.17 -12.36 10.50
N VAL A 213 -17.14 -12.77 9.75
CA VAL A 213 -18.03 -11.84 9.04
C VAL A 213 -18.98 -11.22 10.06
N ARG A 214 -18.99 -9.89 10.12
CA ARG A 214 -19.92 -9.12 10.96
C ARG A 214 -20.63 -8.09 10.11
N GLU A 215 -21.94 -8.06 10.23
CA GLU A 215 -22.72 -7.08 9.49
C GLU A 215 -22.45 -5.67 10.00
N PRO A 216 -22.14 -4.71 9.14
CA PRO A 216 -21.93 -3.34 9.51
C PRO A 216 -23.27 -2.66 9.81
N THR A 217 -23.26 -1.70 10.73
CA THR A 217 -24.45 -0.86 10.90
C THR A 217 -24.64 0.06 9.68
N ALA A 218 -25.89 0.38 9.34
CA ALA A 218 -26.16 1.34 8.26
C ALA A 218 -25.50 2.72 8.52
N LYS A 219 -25.30 3.10 9.79
CA LYS A 219 -24.51 4.29 10.16
C LYS A 219 -23.07 4.15 9.71
N PHE A 220 -22.42 3.03 10.01
CA PHE A 220 -21.03 2.79 9.61
C PHE A 220 -20.86 2.81 8.09
N VAL A 221 -21.76 2.15 7.35
CA VAL A 221 -21.75 2.14 5.87
C VAL A 221 -21.78 3.57 5.32
N ARG A 222 -22.72 4.39 5.78
CA ARG A 222 -22.79 5.80 5.35
C ARG A 222 -21.53 6.59 5.72
N SER A 223 -20.98 6.36 6.90
CA SER A 223 -19.74 7.01 7.35
C SER A 223 -18.54 6.58 6.50
N ALA A 224 -18.42 5.30 6.16
CA ALA A 224 -17.33 4.79 5.32
C ALA A 224 -17.41 5.35 3.89
N LEU A 225 -18.61 5.45 3.31
CA LEU A 225 -18.82 6.09 2.00
C LEU A 225 -18.45 7.58 2.04
N ALA A 226 -18.85 8.31 3.08
CA ALA A 226 -18.48 9.70 3.26
C ALA A 226 -16.97 9.89 3.46
N ALA A 227 -16.34 9.03 4.26
CA ALA A 227 -14.90 9.02 4.46
C ALA A 227 -14.12 8.75 3.16
N ARG A 228 -14.56 7.77 2.37
CA ARG A 228 -14.02 7.49 1.05
C ARG A 228 -14.13 8.69 0.11
N GLU A 229 -15.31 9.34 0.09
CA GLU A 229 -15.52 10.54 -0.72
C GLU A 229 -14.62 11.70 -0.30
N LEU A 230 -14.40 11.89 1.01
CA LEU A 230 -13.47 12.88 1.52
C LEU A 230 -12.03 12.62 1.03
N TRP A 231 -11.58 11.37 0.99
CA TRP A 231 -10.27 11.02 0.45
C TRP A 231 -10.22 11.21 -1.07
N ARG A 232 -11.22 10.73 -1.79
CA ARG A 232 -11.29 10.79 -3.25
C ARG A 232 -11.27 12.22 -3.80
N THR A 233 -11.96 13.13 -3.12
CA THR A 233 -12.12 14.55 -3.53
C THR A 233 -11.18 15.50 -2.82
N ARG A 234 -10.16 14.98 -2.11
CA ARG A 234 -9.23 15.85 -1.40
C ARG A 234 -8.52 16.80 -2.36
N LYS A 235 -8.42 18.06 -1.97
CA LYS A 235 -7.66 19.07 -2.72
C LYS A 235 -6.18 18.67 -2.75
N ARG A 236 -5.55 18.85 -3.91
CA ARG A 236 -4.12 18.56 -4.13
C ARG A 236 -3.35 19.75 -4.68
N ASP A 237 -4.01 20.87 -4.89
CA ASP A 237 -3.40 22.10 -5.38
C ASP A 237 -3.44 23.17 -4.30
N PHE A 238 -2.27 23.66 -3.90
CA PHE A 238 -2.08 24.63 -2.82
C PHE A 238 -1.08 25.68 -3.26
N ALA A 239 -1.20 26.90 -2.71
CA ALA A 239 -0.24 27.96 -2.96
C ALA A 239 1.12 27.64 -2.30
N THR A 240 1.09 26.99 -1.13
CA THR A 240 2.28 26.54 -0.40
C THR A 240 2.11 25.10 0.09
N ASP A 241 3.22 24.38 0.28
CA ASP A 241 3.18 23.03 0.83
C ASP A 241 2.70 23.04 2.30
N ALA A 242 2.93 24.11 3.07
CA ALA A 242 2.40 24.27 4.42
C ALA A 242 0.88 24.33 4.48
N GLU A 243 0.22 25.00 3.51
CA GLU A 243 -1.25 24.93 3.37
C GLU A 243 -1.70 23.51 3.05
N GLY A 244 -0.93 22.80 2.22
CA GLY A 244 -1.17 21.40 1.88
C GLY A 244 -1.14 20.51 3.10
N VAL A 245 -0.14 20.65 3.98
CA VAL A 245 -0.02 19.90 5.25
C VAL A 245 -1.21 20.19 6.15
N THR A 246 -1.54 21.47 6.35
CA THR A 246 -2.70 21.88 7.17
C THR A 246 -4.00 21.25 6.64
N HIS A 247 -4.19 21.29 5.32
CA HIS A 247 -5.37 20.69 4.68
C HIS A 247 -5.38 19.16 4.82
N ALA A 248 -4.24 18.48 4.63
CA ALA A 248 -4.13 17.03 4.76
C ALA A 248 -4.48 16.57 6.19
N LEU A 249 -3.96 17.25 7.21
CA LEU A 249 -4.27 16.96 8.61
C LEU A 249 -5.74 17.21 8.93
N ALA A 250 -6.30 18.33 8.50
CA ALA A 250 -7.72 18.63 8.70
C ALA A 250 -8.62 17.59 8.02
N ARG A 251 -8.23 17.13 6.82
CA ARG A 251 -8.94 16.07 6.09
C ARG A 251 -8.88 14.74 6.83
N LEU A 252 -7.70 14.39 7.36
CA LEU A 252 -7.51 13.19 8.17
C LEU A 252 -8.41 13.21 9.42
N GLU A 253 -8.46 14.32 10.18
CA GLU A 253 -9.32 14.44 11.34
C GLU A 253 -10.81 14.31 10.97
N ALA A 254 -11.23 14.90 9.85
CA ALA A 254 -12.60 14.78 9.36
C ALA A 254 -12.95 13.32 9.03
N VAL A 255 -12.04 12.55 8.49
CA VAL A 255 -12.23 11.12 8.19
C VAL A 255 -12.25 10.30 9.48
N LEU A 256 -11.33 10.56 10.42
CA LEU A 256 -11.27 9.86 11.72
C LEU A 256 -12.50 10.13 12.60
N ALA A 257 -13.20 11.25 12.38
CA ALA A 257 -14.49 11.51 13.02
C ALA A 257 -15.64 10.65 12.45
N LEU A 258 -15.49 10.10 11.25
CA LEU A 258 -16.50 9.26 10.58
C LEU A 258 -16.27 7.77 10.81
N VAL A 259 -15.03 7.32 10.72
CA VAL A 259 -14.62 5.91 10.80
C VAL A 259 -13.40 5.77 11.72
N ASP A 260 -13.16 4.55 12.22
CA ASP A 260 -11.93 4.29 12.95
C ASP A 260 -10.68 4.35 12.03
N ARG A 261 -9.51 4.40 12.65
CA ARG A 261 -8.23 4.61 11.96
C ARG A 261 -7.90 3.50 10.95
N ASP A 262 -8.32 2.25 11.22
CA ASP A 262 -7.97 1.12 10.36
C ASP A 262 -8.77 1.17 9.06
N ALA A 263 -10.07 1.50 9.12
CA ALA A 263 -10.87 1.81 7.94
C ALA A 263 -10.39 3.08 7.23
N ALA A 264 -10.06 4.14 8.00
CA ALA A 264 -9.54 5.38 7.42
C ALA A 264 -8.26 5.14 6.62
N CYS A 265 -7.37 4.27 7.13
CA CYS A 265 -6.13 3.86 6.46
C CYS A 265 -6.41 3.13 5.16
N ASP A 266 -7.22 2.08 5.20
CA ASP A 266 -7.51 1.27 4.00
C ASP A 266 -8.17 2.10 2.90
N LEU A 267 -9.16 2.92 3.26
CA LEU A 267 -9.81 3.86 2.33
C LEU A 267 -8.83 4.91 1.77
N PHE A 268 -7.90 5.42 2.58
CA PHE A 268 -6.88 6.35 2.11
C PHE A 268 -6.01 5.71 1.03
N PHE A 269 -5.46 4.53 1.30
CA PHE A 269 -4.56 3.87 0.35
C PHE A 269 -5.29 3.34 -0.89
N ALA A 270 -6.55 2.95 -0.80
CA ALA A 270 -7.36 2.62 -1.96
C ALA A 270 -7.51 3.83 -2.91
N GLU A 271 -7.79 5.03 -2.37
CA GLU A 271 -7.91 6.24 -3.19
C GLU A 271 -6.54 6.79 -3.65
N GLU A 272 -5.44 6.56 -2.90
CA GLU A 272 -4.08 6.88 -3.35
C GLU A 272 -3.63 5.96 -4.49
N ARG A 273 -3.90 4.64 -4.43
CA ARG A 273 -3.65 3.71 -5.55
C ARG A 273 -4.41 4.14 -6.78
N ARG A 274 -5.69 4.50 -6.65
CA ARG A 274 -6.51 4.98 -7.76
C ARG A 274 -5.97 6.26 -8.39
N PHE A 275 -5.54 7.23 -7.56
CA PHE A 275 -4.95 8.49 -8.05
C PHE A 275 -3.62 8.27 -8.77
N TRP A 276 -2.77 7.40 -8.23
CA TRP A 276 -1.50 7.01 -8.83
C TRP A 276 -1.71 6.27 -10.16
N GLU A 277 -2.57 5.28 -10.19
CA GLU A 277 -2.92 4.51 -11.38
C GLU A 277 -3.38 5.40 -12.54
N ALA A 278 -4.24 6.37 -12.27
CA ALA A 278 -4.72 7.30 -13.28
C ALA A 278 -3.59 8.09 -13.96
N ARG A 279 -2.42 8.16 -13.34
CA ARG A 279 -1.24 8.91 -13.79
C ARG A 279 -0.04 8.03 -14.16
N ASN A 280 -0.22 6.72 -14.22
CA ASN A 280 0.83 5.77 -14.57
C ASN A 280 0.33 4.75 -15.60
N ARG A 281 0.99 4.69 -16.78
CA ARG A 281 0.60 3.82 -17.88
C ARG A 281 0.79 2.34 -17.52
N ALA A 282 1.94 1.99 -16.92
CA ALA A 282 2.23 0.61 -16.52
C ALA A 282 1.19 0.11 -15.51
N ALA A 283 0.84 0.96 -14.52
CA ALA A 283 -0.20 0.66 -13.55
C ALA A 283 -1.57 0.41 -14.20
N ARG A 284 -2.00 1.29 -15.12
CA ARG A 284 -3.27 1.11 -15.83
C ARG A 284 -3.32 -0.17 -16.66
N VAL A 285 -2.21 -0.51 -17.32
CA VAL A 285 -2.13 -1.73 -18.12
C VAL A 285 -2.22 -2.95 -17.21
N GLN A 286 -1.44 -2.98 -16.13
CA GLN A 286 -1.44 -4.12 -15.20
C GLN A 286 -2.77 -4.23 -14.45
N LYS A 287 -3.31 -3.12 -13.95
CA LYS A 287 -4.63 -3.11 -13.29
C LYS A 287 -5.72 -3.71 -14.18
N ARG A 288 -5.79 -3.25 -15.44
CA ARG A 288 -6.77 -3.75 -16.43
C ARG A 288 -6.64 -5.25 -16.67
N ARG A 289 -5.42 -5.81 -16.61
CA ARG A 289 -5.18 -7.26 -16.73
C ARG A 289 -5.71 -8.01 -15.51
N GLN A 290 -5.45 -7.50 -14.32
CA GLN A 290 -5.95 -8.06 -13.06
C GLN A 290 -7.46 -7.89 -12.90
N ASP A 291 -8.04 -6.77 -13.37
CA ASP A 291 -9.48 -6.51 -13.34
C ASP A 291 -10.28 -7.45 -14.25
N ARG A 292 -9.69 -7.93 -15.35
CA ARG A 292 -10.33 -8.99 -16.17
C ARG A 292 -10.58 -10.29 -15.39
N LEU A 293 -9.83 -10.49 -14.30
CA LEU A 293 -10.01 -11.57 -13.35
C LEU A 293 -10.70 -11.11 -12.05
N GLY A 294 -11.14 -9.85 -11.98
CA GLY A 294 -11.82 -9.27 -10.82
C GLY A 294 -10.96 -9.11 -9.56
N LEU A 295 -9.64 -9.06 -9.70
CA LEU A 295 -8.71 -9.14 -8.57
C LEU A 295 -8.23 -7.77 -8.06
N GLY A 296 -8.27 -6.74 -8.91
CA GLY A 296 -7.75 -5.42 -8.58
C GLY A 296 -6.29 -5.45 -8.13
N TRP A 297 -5.93 -4.65 -7.14
CA TRP A 297 -4.60 -4.63 -6.50
C TRP A 297 -4.54 -5.50 -5.24
N GLY A 298 -5.26 -6.63 -5.19
CA GLY A 298 -5.23 -7.55 -4.03
C GLY A 298 -3.84 -8.13 -3.73
N ASN A 299 -2.91 -8.10 -4.70
CA ASN A 299 -1.52 -8.53 -4.59
C ASN A 299 -0.52 -7.40 -4.24
N HIS A 300 -0.98 -6.22 -3.80
CA HIS A 300 -0.04 -5.16 -3.41
C HIS A 300 0.90 -5.62 -2.29
N ASP A 301 2.14 -5.14 -2.32
CA ASP A 301 3.17 -5.39 -1.31
C ASP A 301 3.38 -4.15 -0.45
N HIS A 302 3.96 -3.09 -1.01
CA HIS A 302 4.13 -1.84 -0.30
C HIS A 302 3.95 -0.60 -1.19
N HIS A 303 3.90 0.57 -0.56
CA HIS A 303 3.61 1.85 -1.19
C HIS A 303 4.75 2.81 -0.89
N THR A 304 5.34 3.44 -1.90
CA THR A 304 6.42 4.40 -1.70
C THR A 304 5.93 5.84 -1.82
N PHE A 305 6.21 6.60 -0.79
CA PHE A 305 5.92 8.03 -0.68
C PHE A 305 7.23 8.81 -0.61
N ARG A 306 7.41 9.79 -1.48
CA ARG A 306 8.51 10.75 -1.42
C ARG A 306 8.08 12.00 -0.70
N CYS A 307 8.94 12.52 0.17
CA CYS A 307 8.64 13.71 0.95
C CYS A 307 9.85 14.65 1.02
N SER A 308 9.57 15.95 1.01
CA SER A 308 10.58 16.97 1.26
C SER A 308 11.08 16.93 2.71
N ARG A 309 12.30 17.37 2.94
CA ARG A 309 12.92 17.46 4.26
C ARG A 309 12.09 18.29 5.24
N ALA A 310 11.46 19.35 4.72
CA ALA A 310 10.63 20.25 5.52
C ALA A 310 9.39 19.58 6.13
N HIS A 311 8.80 18.60 5.42
CA HIS A 311 7.52 17.98 5.79
C HIS A 311 7.61 16.48 6.08
N PHE A 312 8.81 15.93 6.19
CA PHE A 312 8.99 14.50 6.43
C PHE A 312 8.44 14.05 7.79
N ALA A 313 8.64 14.85 8.83
CA ALA A 313 8.05 14.61 10.14
C ALA A 313 6.49 14.70 10.10
N ASP A 314 5.95 15.62 9.30
CA ASP A 314 4.50 15.77 9.13
C ASP A 314 3.89 14.55 8.41
N LEU A 315 4.56 13.99 7.38
CA LEU A 315 4.16 12.74 6.74
C LEU A 315 4.14 11.57 7.75
N ASN A 316 5.20 11.43 8.55
CA ASN A 316 5.25 10.34 9.53
C ASN A 316 4.18 10.51 10.62
N ALA A 317 3.91 11.73 11.07
CA ALA A 317 2.82 12.01 12.01
C ALA A 317 1.44 11.68 11.38
N PHE A 318 1.22 12.02 10.10
CA PHE A 318 0.02 11.65 9.35
C PHE A 318 -0.17 10.12 9.30
N LEU A 319 0.90 9.37 8.98
CA LEU A 319 0.86 7.90 8.94
C LEU A 319 0.60 7.29 10.33
N GLN A 320 1.21 7.83 11.38
CA GLN A 320 0.96 7.37 12.76
C GLN A 320 -0.51 7.56 13.18
N ARG A 321 -1.15 8.65 12.76
CA ARG A 321 -2.59 8.88 12.99
C ARG A 321 -3.46 7.83 12.29
N LEU A 322 -3.04 7.33 11.12
CA LEU A 322 -3.66 6.21 10.42
C LEU A 322 -3.33 4.84 11.01
N GLY A 323 -2.56 4.79 12.11
CA GLY A 323 -2.25 3.57 12.83
C GLY A 323 -0.96 2.87 12.43
N PHE A 324 -0.13 3.51 11.59
CA PHE A 324 1.18 2.97 11.25
C PHE A 324 2.11 2.94 12.45
N GLN A 325 2.86 1.86 12.56
CA GLN A 325 3.96 1.70 13.47
C GLN A 325 5.27 1.71 12.69
N LYS A 326 6.29 2.40 13.20
CA LYS A 326 7.63 2.41 12.62
C LYS A 326 8.20 1.00 12.70
N ARG A 327 8.70 0.48 11.58
CA ARG A 327 9.30 -0.84 11.49
C ARG A 327 10.83 -0.76 11.49
N GLU A 328 11.39 0.02 10.56
CA GLU A 328 12.83 0.15 10.38
C GLU A 328 13.17 1.47 9.69
N ARG A 329 14.40 1.94 9.84
CA ARG A 329 14.96 3.07 9.13
C ARG A 329 16.07 2.60 8.21
N TYR A 330 16.17 3.23 7.06
CA TYR A 330 17.15 2.93 6.04
C TYR A 330 17.92 4.18 5.65
N TYR A 331 19.21 4.04 5.38
CA TYR A 331 20.05 5.07 4.80
C TYR A 331 20.85 4.47 3.66
N ALA A 332 20.71 5.05 2.46
CA ALA A 332 21.31 4.56 1.23
C ALA A 332 22.80 4.88 1.08
N GLY A 333 23.38 5.63 2.02
CA GLY A 333 24.77 6.04 2.00
C GLY A 333 24.97 7.48 1.51
N ALA A 334 26.15 8.03 1.81
CA ALA A 334 26.47 9.44 1.53
C ALA A 334 26.42 9.78 0.03
N GLU A 335 26.79 8.86 -0.84
CA GLU A 335 26.78 9.02 -2.29
C GLU A 335 25.35 9.14 -2.83
N ALA A 336 24.43 8.33 -2.33
CA ALA A 336 23.02 8.36 -2.71
C ALA A 336 22.27 9.54 -2.09
N GLY A 337 22.63 9.93 -0.85
CA GLY A 337 22.11 11.11 -0.18
C GLY A 337 20.63 11.07 0.17
N TRP A 338 20.07 9.88 0.45
CA TRP A 338 18.67 9.71 0.85
C TRP A 338 18.51 8.59 1.88
N GLY A 339 17.39 8.59 2.55
CA GLY A 339 16.98 7.55 3.48
C GLY A 339 15.47 7.37 3.51
N ALA A 340 15.01 6.37 4.25
CA ALA A 340 13.60 6.05 4.38
C ALA A 340 13.22 5.66 5.80
N GLN A 341 11.98 5.98 6.19
CA GLN A 341 11.28 5.35 7.29
C GLN A 341 10.31 4.32 6.72
N ILE A 342 10.52 3.05 7.04
CA ILE A 342 9.58 1.98 6.71
C ILE A 342 8.60 1.83 7.87
N SER A 343 7.32 1.88 7.57
CA SER A 343 6.24 1.78 8.54
C SER A 343 5.17 0.78 8.09
N GLU A 344 4.53 0.11 9.05
CA GLU A 344 3.53 -0.93 8.79
C GLU A 344 2.24 -0.65 9.57
N GLN A 345 1.10 -0.74 8.91
CA GLN A 345 -0.22 -0.78 9.51
C GLN A 345 -0.74 -2.22 9.44
N ALA A 346 -0.50 -2.97 10.53
CA ALA A 346 -0.69 -4.43 10.55
C ALA A 346 -2.15 -4.87 10.37
N THR A 347 -3.14 -4.06 10.79
CA THR A 347 -4.57 -4.41 10.68
C THR A 347 -5.06 -4.31 9.24
N ALA A 348 -4.68 -3.25 8.51
CA ALA A 348 -5.01 -3.08 7.10
C ALA A 348 -4.07 -3.87 6.17
N GLY A 349 -2.92 -4.34 6.70
CA GLY A 349 -1.91 -5.05 5.92
C GLY A 349 -1.21 -4.15 4.91
N ILE A 350 -0.91 -2.91 5.30
CA ILE A 350 -0.29 -1.90 4.44
C ILE A 350 1.09 -1.55 4.96
N VAL A 351 2.08 -1.57 4.06
CA VAL A 351 3.44 -1.13 4.31
C VAL A 351 3.72 0.12 3.50
N VAL A 352 4.42 1.08 4.11
CA VAL A 352 4.84 2.33 3.47
C VAL A 352 6.34 2.50 3.60
N PHE A 353 6.99 2.82 2.48
CA PHE A 353 8.33 3.40 2.42
C PHE A 353 8.17 4.90 2.27
N ALA A 354 8.61 5.65 3.27
CA ALA A 354 8.64 7.10 3.23
C ALA A 354 10.08 7.55 2.97
N ASP A 355 10.36 8.03 1.75
CA ASP A 355 11.69 8.45 1.32
C ASP A 355 11.93 9.94 1.55
N VAL A 356 13.17 10.31 1.91
CA VAL A 356 13.60 11.68 2.10
C VAL A 356 15.09 11.84 1.77
N ASP A 357 15.50 12.99 1.23
CA ASP A 357 16.93 13.33 1.17
C ASP A 357 17.51 13.40 2.58
N LEU A 358 18.64 12.73 2.81
CA LEU A 358 19.25 12.58 4.14
C LEU A 358 20.77 12.69 4.05
N MET A 359 21.37 13.42 4.99
CA MET A 359 22.81 13.54 5.12
C MET A 359 23.35 12.49 6.12
N PRO A 360 24.64 12.10 6.01
CA PRO A 360 25.23 11.08 6.89
C PRO A 360 25.05 11.37 8.38
N GLU A 361 25.27 12.63 8.79
CA GLU A 361 25.17 13.07 10.19
C GLU A 361 23.75 13.00 10.76
N GLU A 362 22.73 13.02 9.89
CA GLU A 362 21.33 12.97 10.29
C GLU A 362 20.84 11.56 10.58
N THR A 363 21.66 10.55 10.30
CA THR A 363 21.35 9.17 10.68
C THR A 363 21.43 8.93 12.19
N ALA A 364 22.14 9.81 12.91
CA ALA A 364 22.28 9.75 14.36
C ALA A 364 21.02 10.21 15.13
N ILE A 365 20.10 10.92 14.45
CA ILE A 365 18.85 11.38 15.05
C ILE A 365 17.66 10.54 14.58
N ASP A 366 16.52 10.66 15.24
CA ASP A 366 15.26 10.12 14.67
C ASP A 366 14.68 11.11 13.67
N PHE A 367 15.20 11.04 12.44
CA PHE A 367 14.79 11.91 11.34
C PHE A 367 13.31 11.74 10.94
N SER A 368 12.64 10.72 11.41
CA SER A 368 11.21 10.51 11.15
C SER A 368 10.28 11.35 12.04
N ILE A 369 10.81 11.92 13.13
CA ILE A 369 10.06 12.81 14.04
C ILE A 369 10.68 14.18 14.17
N GLN A 370 11.99 14.31 13.95
CA GLN A 370 12.69 15.59 14.01
C GLN A 370 12.63 16.28 12.64
N ARG A 371 12.35 17.57 12.62
CA ARG A 371 12.40 18.34 11.39
C ARG A 371 13.84 18.41 10.88
N LEU A 372 14.03 18.03 9.63
CA LEU A 372 15.32 18.14 8.97
C LEU A 372 15.57 19.59 8.52
N PRO A 373 16.77 20.16 8.71
CA PRO A 373 17.11 21.48 8.22
C PRO A 373 17.11 21.51 6.69
N ALA A 374 16.97 22.71 6.11
CA ALA A 374 17.10 22.88 4.67
C ALA A 374 18.50 22.45 4.20
N ALA A 375 18.57 21.69 3.11
CA ALA A 375 19.82 21.30 2.49
C ALA A 375 20.27 22.34 1.46
N PRO A 376 21.58 22.56 1.28
CA PRO A 376 22.09 23.51 0.28
C PRO A 376 21.88 23.05 -1.17
N ARG A 377 21.63 21.75 -1.35
CA ARG A 377 21.31 21.13 -2.64
C ARG A 377 20.19 20.13 -2.45
N LEU A 378 19.39 19.93 -3.49
CA LEU A 378 18.38 18.87 -3.53
C LEU A 378 19.04 17.58 -4.04
N GLY A 379 18.84 16.49 -3.30
CA GLY A 379 19.06 15.15 -3.78
C GLY A 379 17.93 14.73 -4.75
N THR A 380 17.92 13.46 -5.11
CA THR A 380 16.92 12.90 -6.04
C THR A 380 15.49 13.00 -5.49
N VAL A 381 15.30 12.72 -4.20
CA VAL A 381 13.97 12.76 -3.56
C VAL A 381 13.48 14.19 -3.42
N GLY A 382 14.33 15.10 -2.93
CA GLY A 382 13.98 16.50 -2.75
C GLY A 382 13.71 17.21 -4.08
N LEU A 383 14.48 16.90 -5.13
CA LEU A 383 14.20 17.44 -6.47
C LEU A 383 12.85 16.94 -7.01
N TRP A 384 12.55 15.66 -6.85
CA TRP A 384 11.25 15.10 -7.23
C TRP A 384 10.11 15.83 -6.50
N CYS A 385 10.22 16.01 -5.19
CA CYS A 385 9.23 16.76 -4.39
C CYS A 385 9.14 18.22 -4.82
N GLY A 386 10.27 18.86 -5.14
CA GLY A 386 10.30 20.22 -5.66
C GLY A 386 9.53 20.37 -6.96
N LEU A 387 9.66 19.42 -7.88
CA LEU A 387 9.01 19.44 -9.19
C LEU A 387 7.52 19.04 -9.14
N HIS A 388 7.17 18.03 -8.34
CA HIS A 388 5.84 17.41 -8.36
C HIS A 388 4.99 17.70 -7.10
N GLY A 389 5.62 18.13 -6.00
CA GLY A 389 5.05 18.22 -4.67
C GLY A 389 5.26 16.94 -3.85
N ASP A 390 5.08 17.03 -2.55
CA ASP A 390 5.18 15.89 -1.66
C ASP A 390 4.08 14.87 -1.95
N SER A 391 4.39 13.57 -1.83
CA SER A 391 3.48 12.47 -2.17
C SER A 391 2.15 12.55 -1.42
N PHE A 392 2.16 12.82 -0.11
CA PHE A 392 0.93 12.87 0.68
C PHE A 392 0.13 14.18 0.49
N LEU A 393 0.66 15.14 -0.26
CA LEU A 393 0.02 16.41 -0.60
C LEU A 393 -0.47 16.42 -2.05
N GLN A 394 0.42 16.76 -2.99
CA GLN A 394 0.07 16.99 -4.39
C GLN A 394 0.32 15.78 -5.28
N ALA A 395 1.51 15.19 -5.16
CA ALA A 395 1.98 14.25 -6.16
C ALA A 395 1.27 12.89 -6.13
N GLY A 396 0.82 12.42 -4.95
CA GLY A 396 0.44 11.02 -4.77
C GLY A 396 1.66 10.11 -4.65
N MET A 397 1.45 8.81 -4.54
CA MET A 397 2.53 7.82 -4.43
C MET A 397 3.54 7.94 -5.57
N HIS A 398 4.82 7.71 -5.25
CA HIS A 398 5.86 7.60 -6.27
C HIS A 398 5.74 6.29 -7.05
N HIS A 399 5.57 5.17 -6.36
CA HIS A 399 5.29 3.88 -6.97
C HIS A 399 4.51 2.96 -6.03
N LEU A 400 3.93 1.93 -6.61
CA LEU A 400 3.37 0.77 -5.95
C LEU A 400 4.25 -0.42 -6.30
N GLU A 401 4.64 -1.17 -5.28
CA GLU A 401 5.20 -2.49 -5.41
C GLU A 401 4.08 -3.52 -5.26
N ALA A 402 3.97 -4.39 -6.25
CA ALA A 402 3.06 -5.52 -6.22
C ALA A 402 3.82 -6.80 -6.57
N ARG A 403 3.31 -7.92 -6.05
CA ARG A 403 3.97 -9.21 -6.15
C ARG A 403 3.64 -9.91 -7.46
N PHE A 404 4.69 -10.35 -8.17
CA PHE A 404 4.60 -10.96 -9.48
C PHE A 404 5.58 -12.12 -9.63
N ASP A 405 5.39 -12.96 -10.65
CA ASP A 405 6.47 -13.67 -11.31
C ASP A 405 7.27 -12.65 -12.13
N PHE A 406 8.49 -12.39 -11.74
CA PHE A 406 9.31 -11.29 -12.27
C PHE A 406 9.48 -11.37 -13.80
N ALA A 407 9.83 -12.55 -14.30
CA ALA A 407 10.11 -12.73 -15.72
C ALA A 407 8.83 -12.65 -16.56
N ARG A 408 7.75 -13.27 -16.09
CA ARG A 408 6.46 -13.24 -16.79
C ARG A 408 5.90 -11.84 -16.89
N LEU A 409 5.89 -11.10 -15.78
CA LEU A 409 5.38 -9.72 -15.81
C LEU A 409 6.21 -8.86 -16.75
N ARG A 410 7.55 -8.93 -16.68
CA ARG A 410 8.44 -8.19 -17.58
C ARG A 410 8.09 -8.45 -19.04
N ASP A 411 7.99 -9.73 -19.43
CA ASP A 411 7.75 -10.11 -20.82
C ASP A 411 6.33 -9.73 -21.28
N GLN A 412 5.34 -9.87 -20.41
CA GLN A 412 3.97 -9.48 -20.70
C GLN A 412 3.79 -7.97 -20.81
N LEU A 413 4.48 -7.17 -19.98
CA LEU A 413 4.48 -5.71 -20.10
C LEU A 413 5.25 -5.25 -21.35
N ALA A 414 6.32 -5.93 -21.71
CA ALA A 414 7.07 -5.65 -22.94
C ALA A 414 6.19 -5.85 -24.19
N ALA A 415 5.32 -6.87 -24.20
CA ALA A 415 4.34 -7.08 -25.27
C ALA A 415 3.31 -5.94 -25.38
N GLU A 416 3.06 -5.21 -24.29
CA GLU A 416 2.22 -4.00 -24.25
C GLU A 416 3.02 -2.70 -24.52
N GLY A 417 4.30 -2.83 -24.91
CA GLY A 417 5.20 -1.70 -25.17
C GLY A 417 5.64 -0.94 -23.89
N ILE A 418 5.70 -1.63 -22.75
CA ILE A 418 6.21 -1.12 -21.48
C ILE A 418 7.49 -1.85 -21.14
N ARG A 419 8.59 -1.10 -21.05
CA ARG A 419 9.88 -1.67 -20.71
C ARG A 419 10.07 -1.76 -19.21
N THR A 420 10.77 -2.79 -18.75
CA THR A 420 11.29 -2.93 -17.40
C THR A 420 12.76 -2.53 -17.39
N MET A 421 13.16 -1.71 -16.44
CA MET A 421 14.55 -1.30 -16.23
C MET A 421 15.38 -2.50 -15.76
N LYS A 422 16.72 -2.36 -15.74
CA LYS A 422 17.59 -3.39 -15.18
C LYS A 422 17.22 -3.62 -13.71
N PRO A 423 17.22 -4.88 -13.24
CA PRO A 423 16.99 -5.18 -11.84
C PRO A 423 17.98 -4.45 -10.93
N PHE A 424 17.48 -3.88 -9.85
CA PHE A 424 18.31 -3.35 -8.76
C PHE A 424 18.43 -4.35 -7.60
N SER A 425 17.63 -5.41 -7.62
CA SER A 425 17.78 -6.60 -6.81
C SER A 425 17.60 -7.82 -7.69
N ASP A 426 18.56 -8.76 -7.63
CA ASP A 426 18.55 -10.00 -8.39
C ASP A 426 19.09 -11.15 -7.51
N PHE A 427 18.46 -11.31 -6.34
CA PHE A 427 18.70 -12.44 -5.46
C PHE A 427 17.66 -13.52 -5.72
N GLU A 428 17.99 -14.78 -5.44
CA GLU A 428 17.05 -15.90 -5.58
C GLU A 428 15.76 -15.69 -4.77
N PHE A 429 15.86 -15.00 -3.64
CA PHE A 429 14.75 -14.72 -2.74
C PHE A 429 14.10 -13.33 -2.92
N LEU A 430 14.67 -12.46 -3.76
CA LEU A 430 14.17 -11.10 -3.98
C LEU A 430 14.64 -10.54 -5.31
N ARG A 431 13.72 -10.41 -6.26
CA ARG A 431 13.96 -9.73 -7.54
C ARG A 431 13.10 -8.48 -7.63
N GLN A 432 13.73 -7.36 -8.01
CA GLN A 432 13.05 -6.07 -8.08
C GLN A 432 13.56 -5.26 -9.25
N ALA A 433 12.64 -4.69 -10.02
CA ALA A 433 12.93 -3.69 -11.03
C ALA A 433 11.76 -2.74 -11.21
N PHE A 434 12.05 -1.50 -11.57
CA PHE A 434 11.02 -0.56 -11.99
C PHE A 434 10.68 -0.75 -13.47
N THR A 435 9.42 -0.50 -13.82
CA THR A 435 9.07 -0.18 -15.21
C THR A 435 9.71 1.17 -15.58
N GLU A 436 9.83 1.45 -16.87
CA GLU A 436 10.21 2.79 -17.33
C GLU A 436 9.32 3.85 -16.68
N GLY A 437 9.93 5.01 -16.37
CA GLY A 437 9.25 6.07 -15.63
C GLY A 437 8.18 6.77 -16.43
N GLU A 438 7.02 6.96 -15.83
CA GLU A 438 5.98 7.83 -16.37
C GLU A 438 6.39 9.29 -16.22
N ARG A 439 6.41 10.06 -17.32
CA ARG A 439 6.71 11.49 -17.26
C ARG A 439 5.47 12.31 -16.96
N TRP A 440 5.58 13.17 -15.97
CA TRP A 440 4.54 14.12 -15.62
C TRP A 440 4.93 15.53 -16.03
N THR A 441 3.97 16.31 -16.50
CA THR A 441 4.14 17.74 -16.72
C THR A 441 4.46 18.42 -15.40
N VAL A 442 5.48 19.27 -15.41
CA VAL A 442 5.90 20.06 -14.25
C VAL A 442 5.27 21.45 -14.31
N ARG A 443 4.75 21.93 -13.18
CA ARG A 443 4.15 23.25 -13.11
C ARG A 443 5.22 24.35 -13.19
N SER A 444 4.99 25.36 -14.01
CA SER A 444 5.90 26.50 -14.17
C SER A 444 6.18 27.22 -12.86
N ALA A 445 5.19 27.37 -11.98
CA ALA A 445 5.37 28.00 -10.67
C ALA A 445 6.37 27.24 -9.78
N ARG A 446 6.39 25.88 -9.81
CA ARG A 446 7.36 25.08 -9.06
C ARG A 446 8.77 25.23 -9.62
N VAL A 447 8.91 25.19 -10.94
CA VAL A 447 10.21 25.42 -11.60
C VAL A 447 10.74 26.82 -11.31
N ALA A 448 9.87 27.83 -11.36
CA ALA A 448 10.24 29.22 -11.05
C ALA A 448 10.70 29.35 -9.58
N ALA A 449 10.01 28.74 -8.63
CA ALA A 449 10.39 28.75 -7.22
C ALA A 449 11.76 28.09 -6.98
N LEU A 450 12.01 26.92 -7.59
CA LEU A 450 13.31 26.24 -7.50
C LEU A 450 14.45 27.07 -8.13
N ARG A 451 14.19 27.75 -9.25
CA ARG A 451 15.14 28.67 -9.86
C ARG A 451 15.46 29.87 -8.97
N GLN A 452 14.43 30.49 -8.39
CA GLN A 452 14.60 31.64 -7.50
C GLN A 452 15.44 31.30 -6.26
N GLN A 453 15.35 30.03 -5.80
CA GLN A 453 16.16 29.50 -4.70
C GLN A 453 17.56 29.06 -5.14
N GLY A 454 17.93 29.18 -6.42
CA GLY A 454 19.21 28.72 -6.95
C GLY A 454 19.38 27.20 -7.01
N LEU A 455 18.30 26.43 -6.90
CA LEU A 455 18.31 24.97 -6.87
C LEU A 455 18.23 24.32 -8.27
N LEU A 456 17.93 25.12 -9.32
CA LEU A 456 17.96 24.70 -10.72
C LEU A 456 18.76 25.69 -11.56
N THR A 457 19.48 25.19 -12.55
CA THR A 457 20.04 26.02 -13.63
C THR A 457 18.96 26.48 -14.61
N ALA A 458 19.25 27.46 -15.46
CA ALA A 458 18.34 27.88 -16.52
C ALA A 458 17.98 26.71 -17.47
N GLU A 459 19.02 25.97 -17.89
CA GLU A 459 18.90 24.85 -18.81
C GLU A 459 18.05 23.71 -18.23
N GLN A 460 18.26 23.35 -16.95
CA GLN A 460 17.43 22.36 -16.26
C GLN A 460 15.97 22.80 -16.20
N ALA A 461 15.72 24.06 -15.88
CA ALA A 461 14.37 24.59 -15.80
C ALA A 461 13.63 24.53 -17.15
N GLU A 462 14.32 24.93 -18.24
CA GLU A 462 13.77 24.84 -19.60
C GLU A 462 13.46 23.39 -19.99
N SER A 463 14.37 22.45 -19.68
CA SER A 463 14.18 21.04 -19.94
C SER A 463 12.96 20.48 -19.18
N PHE A 464 12.82 20.76 -17.88
CA PHE A 464 11.67 20.30 -17.11
C PHE A 464 10.34 20.90 -17.58
N LEU A 465 10.33 22.13 -18.03
CA LEU A 465 9.14 22.77 -18.58
C LEU A 465 8.74 22.18 -19.95
N ARG A 466 9.73 21.85 -20.77
CA ARG A 466 9.50 21.27 -22.11
C ARG A 466 9.17 19.79 -22.05
N ASP A 467 9.95 19.01 -21.33
CA ASP A 467 9.96 17.54 -21.39
C ASP A 467 9.23 16.89 -20.20
N GLY A 468 8.86 17.68 -19.17
CA GLY A 468 8.38 17.15 -17.90
C GLY A 468 9.49 16.45 -17.13
N ALA A 469 9.12 15.77 -16.04
CA ALA A 469 10.03 14.97 -15.22
C ALA A 469 9.41 13.63 -14.87
N ILE A 470 10.25 12.63 -14.57
CA ILE A 470 9.77 11.31 -14.13
C ILE A 470 8.99 11.47 -12.83
N GLY A 471 7.75 11.01 -12.83
CA GLY A 471 6.83 11.10 -11.71
C GLY A 471 6.61 9.79 -11.00
N SER A 472 6.46 8.67 -11.74
CA SER A 472 6.14 7.39 -11.12
C SER A 472 6.57 6.17 -11.93
N HIS A 473 6.53 5.02 -11.27
CA HIS A 473 6.80 3.69 -11.82
C HIS A 473 5.76 2.69 -11.32
N LEU A 474 5.68 1.51 -11.93
CA LEU A 474 5.22 0.28 -11.30
C LEU A 474 6.47 -0.52 -10.92
N GLU A 475 6.54 -1.05 -9.73
CA GLU A 475 7.61 -1.96 -9.34
C GLU A 475 7.19 -3.42 -9.55
N ASN A 476 8.00 -4.13 -10.31
CA ASN A 476 7.92 -5.58 -10.48
C ASN A 476 8.74 -6.23 -9.36
N LEU A 477 8.05 -6.91 -8.45
CA LEU A 477 8.62 -7.49 -7.24
C LEU A 477 8.28 -8.98 -7.16
N GLU A 478 9.31 -9.81 -7.09
CA GLU A 478 9.21 -11.25 -6.80
C GLU A 478 9.88 -11.53 -5.46
N ARG A 479 9.20 -12.25 -4.57
CA ARG A 479 9.71 -12.67 -3.25
C ARG A 479 9.59 -14.18 -3.07
N HIS A 480 10.63 -14.78 -2.47
CA HIS A 480 10.61 -16.17 -2.04
C HIS A 480 11.04 -16.30 -0.58
N GLY A 481 10.70 -17.44 0.03
CA GLY A 481 10.95 -17.69 1.45
C GLY A 481 10.21 -16.71 2.36
N GLY A 482 9.14 -16.07 1.87
CA GLY A 482 8.42 -15.03 2.59
C GLY A 482 9.30 -13.86 3.04
N PHE A 483 10.40 -13.60 2.34
CA PHE A 483 11.37 -12.57 2.73
C PHE A 483 10.70 -11.22 2.96
N LYS A 484 10.79 -10.70 4.17
CA LYS A 484 10.12 -9.45 4.60
C LYS A 484 10.96 -8.20 4.38
N GLY A 485 12.25 -8.36 4.12
CA GLY A 485 13.21 -7.28 3.94
C GLY A 485 13.19 -6.68 2.53
N PHE A 486 14.19 -5.84 2.27
CA PHE A 486 14.46 -5.23 0.97
C PHE A 486 15.97 -5.21 0.71
N ASN A 487 16.37 -4.99 -0.55
CA ASN A 487 17.78 -4.90 -0.91
C ASN A 487 18.37 -3.58 -0.41
N GLN A 488 19.38 -3.66 0.45
CA GLN A 488 20.03 -2.49 1.03
C GLN A 488 21.31 -2.07 0.29
N LYS A 489 21.83 -2.92 -0.63
CA LYS A 489 23.17 -2.71 -1.25
C LYS A 489 23.11 -2.04 -2.62
N SER A 490 22.04 -2.20 -3.37
CA SER A 490 21.97 -1.80 -4.79
C SER A 490 20.97 -0.67 -5.07
N VAL A 491 20.20 -0.25 -4.06
CA VAL A 491 19.14 0.75 -4.23
C VAL A 491 19.69 2.14 -4.59
N SER A 492 20.94 2.43 -4.18
CA SER A 492 21.61 3.70 -4.50
C SER A 492 21.77 3.93 -6.00
N ALA A 493 22.16 2.89 -6.75
CA ALA A 493 22.37 2.99 -8.20
C ALA A 493 21.06 3.23 -8.96
N ILE A 494 19.94 2.61 -8.50
CA ILE A 494 18.64 2.77 -9.17
C ILE A 494 18.03 4.14 -8.90
N ILE A 495 18.18 4.68 -7.69
CA ILE A 495 17.69 6.04 -7.40
C ILE A 495 18.48 7.06 -8.21
N ALA A 496 19.78 6.87 -8.36
CA ALA A 496 20.57 7.69 -9.29
C ALA A 496 20.06 7.56 -10.74
N ALA A 497 19.70 6.36 -11.19
CA ALA A 497 19.15 6.14 -12.53
C ALA A 497 17.74 6.76 -12.71
N THR A 498 16.95 6.92 -11.62
CA THR A 498 15.63 7.57 -11.65
C THR A 498 15.68 9.05 -11.30
N ASP A 499 16.88 9.63 -11.16
CA ASP A 499 17.04 11.06 -10.86
C ASP A 499 16.43 11.90 -11.99
N PRO A 500 15.57 12.89 -11.68
CA PRO A 500 14.93 13.73 -12.69
C PRO A 500 15.91 14.48 -13.60
N ARG A 501 17.18 14.63 -13.19
CA ARG A 501 18.25 15.27 -13.97
C ARG A 501 18.81 14.37 -15.08
N ASN A 502 18.67 13.05 -14.97
CA ASN A 502 19.23 12.07 -15.91
C ASN A 502 18.28 11.84 -17.11
N ILE A 503 18.08 12.88 -17.93
CA ILE A 503 17.09 12.88 -19.01
C ILE A 503 17.49 11.94 -20.17
N ARG A 504 18.78 11.60 -20.33
CA ARG A 504 19.31 10.93 -21.53
C ARG A 504 19.62 9.44 -21.38
N GLU A 505 19.86 8.93 -20.19
CA GLU A 505 20.30 7.53 -20.02
C GLU A 505 19.17 6.50 -19.90
N ALA A 506 17.97 6.91 -19.55
CA ALA A 506 16.81 6.02 -19.46
C ALA A 506 16.28 5.53 -20.84
N GLN A 507 16.81 6.07 -21.96
CA GLN A 507 16.37 5.73 -23.31
C GLN A 507 17.35 4.80 -24.07
N ALA A 508 18.51 4.51 -23.53
CA ALA A 508 19.58 3.77 -24.21
C ALA A 508 19.98 2.50 -23.45
N GLY A 509 19.02 1.60 -23.20
CA GLY A 509 19.34 0.30 -22.61
C GLY A 509 18.45 -0.81 -23.17
#